data_b193f34655377484832731888981d5e4
#
_entry.id   b193f34655377484832731888981d5e4
#
_cell.length_a   1.000
_cell.length_b   1.000
_cell.length_c   1.000
_cell.angle_alpha   90.00
_cell.angle_beta   90.00
_cell.angle_gamma   90.00
#
_symmetry.space_group_name_H-M   'P 1'
#
loop_
_entity.id
_entity.type
_entity.pdbx_description
1 polymer ?
#
loop_
_entity_poly.entity_id
_entity_poly.type
_entity_poly.pdbx_seq_one_letter_code
_entity_poly.pdbx_strand_id
1 'polypeptide(L)'
;MKTLKRKTRSDKFPLTFHPTGQYCKKIKGKMYYFGSDKKEALQRYLDQATYLHGCQNNLQQQKPTSDNMTLKQLCDMYLKYQYSKLQANDLTASHHNEQIGSLNKLMAFLGQNIDINNISTLDLQNYKRRIQKSQVSVCRLNLHISIMKALFHWARKNDVLVNIPNIDAVSRGKIVHQEKFTFDPEQVNKLLSAADVKMRAMIWLGLNCGFGCTDCSELKWSDLDLVSARVKLARKKTGILRDLPLWPETVKSLEKIPRTGKLVFYTSRGNPYVQTLLKTDGNGNGKYTTLNTITTKFSRLIKKSGLVVPKGTGFYSLRRTAATIAARSGDPFAVQRLLGHADLQMATRYVQDVSAQTDRVIENSRKYVI
;
A
#
# COMPACT_ATOMS: atom_id res chain seq x y z
N MET A 1 59.55 56.86 4.60
CA MET A 1 58.82 55.79 5.33
C MET A 1 57.65 55.33 4.47
N LYS A 2 57.71 54.12 3.92
CA LYS A 2 56.63 53.54 3.13
C LYS A 2 55.65 52.90 4.13
N THR A 3 54.44 53.43 4.28
CA THR A 3 53.36 52.85 5.08
C THR A 3 52.89 51.58 4.42
N LEU A 4 53.14 50.44 5.05
CA LEU A 4 52.60 49.13 4.68
C LEU A 4 51.07 49.15 4.88
N LYS A 5 50.31 49.20 3.78
CA LYS A 5 48.87 49.02 3.81
C LYS A 5 48.54 47.63 4.39
N ARG A 6 47.77 47.59 5.47
CA ARG A 6 47.23 46.34 6.04
C ARG A 6 46.36 45.67 4.98
N LYS A 7 46.76 44.44 4.57
CA LYS A 7 45.96 43.63 3.64
C LYS A 7 44.58 43.37 4.21
N THR A 8 43.55 43.70 3.45
CA THR A 8 42.16 43.41 3.80
C THR A 8 41.89 41.88 3.73
N ARG A 9 40.81 41.41 4.36
CA ARG A 9 40.48 39.98 4.44
C ARG A 9 40.29 39.32 3.05
N SER A 10 39.97 40.12 2.03
CA SER A 10 39.80 39.71 0.63
C SER A 10 41.13 39.40 -0.10
N ASP A 11 42.27 39.91 0.39
CA ASP A 11 43.58 39.77 -0.24
C ASP A 11 44.33 38.49 0.22
N LYS A 12 43.75 37.68 1.11
CA LYS A 12 44.36 36.46 1.60
C LYS A 12 43.93 35.25 0.75
N PHE A 13 44.91 34.38 0.45
CA PHE A 13 44.61 33.10 -0.26
C PHE A 13 43.52 32.32 0.49
N PRO A 14 42.43 31.90 -0.20
CA PRO A 14 41.21 31.42 0.44
C PRO A 14 41.32 30.01 1.00
N LEU A 15 42.38 29.26 0.69
CA LEU A 15 42.59 27.85 1.11
C LEU A 15 43.73 27.78 2.14
N THR A 16 43.69 26.76 3.00
CA THR A 16 44.72 26.42 3.97
C THR A 16 45.44 25.16 3.52
N PHE A 17 46.78 25.13 3.66
CA PHE A 17 47.56 23.92 3.38
C PHE A 17 47.45 22.97 4.57
N HIS A 18 46.98 21.75 4.30
CA HIS A 18 46.78 20.72 5.34
C HIS A 18 48.03 19.86 5.49
N PRO A 19 48.31 19.29 6.71
CA PRO A 19 49.48 18.40 6.93
C PRO A 19 49.53 17.18 6.00
N THR A 20 48.41 16.77 5.38
CA THR A 20 48.35 15.71 4.36
C THR A 20 48.89 16.13 2.99
N GLY A 21 49.44 17.33 2.83
CA GLY A 21 50.00 17.80 1.57
C GLY A 21 48.98 18.37 0.59
N GLN A 22 47.76 18.63 0.99
CA GLN A 22 46.70 19.18 0.13
C GLN A 22 46.17 20.53 0.62
N TYR A 23 45.74 21.36 -0.31
CA TYR A 23 45.00 22.59 0.02
C TYR A 23 43.55 22.24 0.36
N CYS A 24 43.08 22.78 1.49
CA CYS A 24 41.76 22.50 2.01
C CYS A 24 41.04 23.75 2.52
N LYS A 25 39.75 23.64 2.71
CA LYS A 25 38.91 24.64 3.37
C LYS A 25 37.80 23.99 4.20
N LYS A 26 37.60 24.47 5.40
CA LYS A 26 36.47 24.09 6.23
C LYS A 26 35.26 24.92 5.85
N ILE A 27 34.22 24.28 5.34
CA ILE A 27 32.97 24.94 4.91
C ILE A 27 31.82 24.25 5.65
N LYS A 28 31.01 25.00 6.38
CA LYS A 28 29.86 24.49 7.16
C LYS A 28 30.20 23.27 8.05
N GLY A 29 31.38 23.33 8.70
CA GLY A 29 31.80 22.25 9.61
C GLY A 29 32.51 21.08 8.96
N LYS A 30 32.46 20.91 7.63
CA LYS A 30 33.09 19.81 6.87
C LYS A 30 34.36 20.29 6.16
N MET A 31 35.42 19.46 6.15
CA MET A 31 36.67 19.73 5.43
C MET A 31 36.54 19.26 3.98
N TYR A 32 36.96 20.15 3.06
CA TYR A 32 37.03 19.88 1.62
C TYR A 32 38.46 20.03 1.15
N TYR A 33 38.95 19.10 0.34
CA TYR A 33 40.30 19.04 -0.18
C TYR A 33 40.28 19.29 -1.70
N PHE A 34 41.21 20.13 -2.19
CA PHE A 34 41.16 20.60 -3.58
C PHE A 34 42.40 20.19 -4.40
N GLY A 35 43.36 19.48 -3.78
CA GLY A 35 44.59 18.99 -4.41
C GLY A 35 45.85 19.63 -3.85
N SER A 36 47.01 19.13 -4.29
CA SER A 36 48.33 19.55 -3.80
C SER A 36 48.94 20.75 -4.54
N ASP A 37 48.57 21.01 -5.79
CA ASP A 37 49.01 22.20 -6.53
C ASP A 37 48.19 23.42 -6.16
N LYS A 38 48.89 24.52 -5.88
CA LYS A 38 48.27 25.75 -5.35
C LYS A 38 47.32 26.43 -6.34
N LYS A 39 47.69 26.42 -7.63
CA LYS A 39 46.90 27.09 -8.68
C LYS A 39 45.67 26.26 -9.03
N GLU A 40 45.88 24.98 -9.24
CA GLU A 40 44.77 24.04 -9.51
C GLU A 40 43.80 23.94 -8.36
N ALA A 41 44.29 23.90 -7.12
CA ALA A 41 43.44 23.85 -5.93
C ALA A 41 42.56 25.11 -5.81
N LEU A 42 43.14 26.27 -6.14
CA LEU A 42 42.37 27.52 -6.17
C LEU A 42 41.31 27.47 -7.27
N GLN A 43 41.65 27.02 -8.46
CA GLN A 43 40.71 26.92 -9.57
C GLN A 43 39.56 25.96 -9.22
N ARG A 44 39.89 24.76 -8.76
CA ARG A 44 38.86 23.76 -8.31
C ARG A 44 37.98 24.30 -7.18
N TYR A 45 38.55 25.07 -6.25
CA TYR A 45 37.77 25.72 -5.20
C TYR A 45 36.84 26.78 -5.79
N LEU A 46 37.30 27.62 -6.72
CA LEU A 46 36.48 28.68 -7.32
C LEU A 46 35.34 28.07 -8.17
N ASP A 47 35.62 27.03 -8.93
CA ASP A 47 34.62 26.31 -9.73
C ASP A 47 33.52 25.69 -8.83
N GLN A 48 33.89 25.23 -7.65
CA GLN A 48 32.99 24.60 -6.70
C GLN A 48 32.45 25.57 -5.63
N ALA A 49 33.02 26.78 -5.53
CA ALA A 49 32.69 27.73 -4.45
C ALA A 49 31.21 28.12 -4.45
N THR A 50 30.64 28.35 -5.63
CA THR A 50 29.22 28.67 -5.79
C THR A 50 28.35 27.51 -5.29
N TYR A 51 28.74 26.27 -5.55
CA TYR A 51 28.06 25.08 -5.05
C TYR A 51 28.29 24.87 -3.54
N LEU A 52 29.54 24.97 -3.07
CA LEU A 52 29.90 24.70 -1.69
C LEU A 52 29.41 25.79 -0.69
N HIS A 53 29.39 27.05 -1.13
CA HIS A 53 28.90 28.18 -0.37
C HIS A 53 27.45 28.56 -0.70
N GLY A 54 27.05 28.35 -1.98
CA GLY A 54 25.74 28.76 -2.54
C GLY A 54 24.62 27.77 -2.41
N CYS A 55 24.85 26.56 -1.87
CA CYS A 55 23.79 25.58 -1.65
C CYS A 55 22.76 25.98 -0.56
N GLN A 56 22.61 27.26 -0.26
CA GLN A 56 21.47 27.75 0.51
C GLN A 56 20.60 28.78 -0.23
N ASN A 57 21.04 29.35 -1.37
CA ASN A 57 20.30 30.51 -1.90
C ASN A 57 19.68 30.38 -3.29
N ASN A 58 19.85 29.29 -4.06
CA ASN A 58 19.22 29.20 -5.38
C ASN A 58 18.62 27.83 -5.78
N LEU A 59 18.45 26.91 -4.81
CA LEU A 59 17.43 25.88 -4.84
C LEU A 59 16.43 26.07 -3.69
N GLN A 60 16.25 27.29 -3.25
CA GLN A 60 14.98 27.75 -2.76
C GLN A 60 14.07 27.95 -4.01
N GLN A 61 13.60 26.86 -4.61
CA GLN A 61 12.15 26.71 -4.57
C GLN A 61 11.79 27.06 -3.15
N GLN A 62 11.16 28.23 -2.98
CA GLN A 62 10.67 28.73 -1.72
C GLN A 62 10.16 27.54 -0.93
N LYS A 63 10.93 27.06 0.11
CA LYS A 63 10.29 26.35 1.19
C LYS A 63 9.17 27.29 1.57
N PRO A 64 7.91 26.92 1.42
CA PRO A 64 6.87 27.75 1.98
C PRO A 64 7.27 27.84 3.44
N THR A 65 7.70 29.01 3.86
CA THR A 65 7.91 29.33 5.27
C THR A 65 6.57 28.97 5.90
N SER A 66 6.60 28.21 6.98
CA SER A 66 5.39 27.71 7.68
C SER A 66 4.41 28.81 8.05
N ASP A 67 4.80 30.06 7.88
CA ASP A 67 4.07 31.23 8.34
C ASP A 67 2.76 31.52 7.59
N ASN A 68 2.43 30.83 6.48
CA ASN A 68 1.14 31.01 5.80
C ASN A 68 0.74 29.80 4.93
N MET A 69 1.19 28.57 5.27
CA MET A 69 0.80 27.39 4.51
C MET A 69 -0.61 26.96 4.84
N THR A 70 -1.45 26.80 3.82
CA THR A 70 -2.82 26.32 3.99
C THR A 70 -2.87 24.78 4.03
N LEU A 71 -3.91 24.23 4.67
CA LEU A 71 -4.16 22.78 4.68
C LEU A 71 -4.25 22.20 3.26
N LYS A 72 -4.85 22.94 2.30
CA LYS A 72 -4.93 22.55 0.90
C LYS A 72 -3.53 22.39 0.29
N GLN A 73 -2.67 23.38 0.45
CA GLN A 73 -1.30 23.33 -0.08
C GLN A 73 -0.52 22.13 0.48
N LEU A 74 -0.66 21.85 1.78
CA LEU A 74 -0.03 20.69 2.40
C LEU A 74 -0.56 19.38 1.83
N CYS A 75 -1.88 19.26 1.68
CA CYS A 75 -2.52 18.08 1.07
C CYS A 75 -2.07 17.86 -0.38
N ASP A 76 -2.01 18.93 -1.18
CA ASP A 76 -1.58 18.87 -2.58
C ASP A 76 -0.12 18.42 -2.71
N MET A 77 0.77 18.95 -1.87
CA MET A 77 2.19 18.52 -1.82
C MET A 77 2.31 17.03 -1.45
N TYR A 78 1.57 16.59 -0.42
CA TYR A 78 1.57 15.20 0.00
C TYR A 78 1.03 14.28 -1.10
N LEU A 79 -0.08 14.62 -1.73
CA LEU A 79 -0.67 13.83 -2.81
C LEU A 79 0.25 13.76 -4.04
N LYS A 80 0.95 14.85 -4.37
CA LYS A 80 1.98 14.84 -5.43
C LYS A 80 3.12 13.86 -5.11
N TYR A 81 3.61 13.86 -3.87
CA TYR A 81 4.59 12.88 -3.41
C TYR A 81 4.06 11.44 -3.47
N GLN A 82 2.82 11.20 -3.04
CA GLN A 82 2.20 9.88 -3.13
C GLN A 82 1.98 9.44 -4.59
N TYR A 83 1.70 10.38 -5.49
CA TYR A 83 1.57 10.10 -6.92
C TYR A 83 2.91 9.67 -7.54
N SER A 84 4.04 10.24 -7.15
CA SER A 84 5.36 9.76 -7.61
C SER A 84 5.63 8.31 -7.17
N LYS A 85 5.21 7.93 -5.96
CA LYS A 85 5.24 6.52 -5.52
C LYS A 85 4.33 5.61 -6.33
N LEU A 86 3.15 6.11 -6.73
CA LEU A 86 2.26 5.35 -7.61
C LEU A 86 2.92 5.10 -8.98
N GLN A 87 3.60 6.11 -9.55
CA GLN A 87 4.34 5.95 -10.80
C GLN A 87 5.51 4.95 -10.68
N ALA A 88 6.17 4.91 -9.52
CA ALA A 88 7.22 3.94 -9.21
C ALA A 88 6.70 2.53 -8.87
N ASN A 89 5.38 2.29 -8.89
CA ASN A 89 4.71 1.07 -8.44
C ASN A 89 4.87 0.72 -6.94
N ASP A 90 5.32 1.66 -6.11
CA ASP A 90 5.43 1.52 -4.65
C ASP A 90 4.09 1.74 -3.94
N LEU A 91 3.11 2.27 -4.66
CA LEU A 91 1.77 2.56 -4.16
C LEU A 91 0.71 2.06 -5.14
N THR A 92 -0.39 1.51 -4.62
CA THR A 92 -1.51 1.10 -5.49
C THR A 92 -2.43 2.29 -5.80
N ALA A 93 -3.00 2.33 -7.02
CA ALA A 93 -3.97 3.33 -7.42
C ALA A 93 -5.19 3.39 -6.48
N SER A 94 -5.62 2.24 -5.95
CA SER A 94 -6.72 2.19 -4.97
C SER A 94 -6.36 2.93 -3.68
N HIS A 95 -5.13 2.74 -3.16
CA HIS A 95 -4.71 3.41 -1.93
C HIS A 95 -4.53 4.92 -2.16
N HIS A 96 -4.00 5.34 -3.31
CA HIS A 96 -3.92 6.76 -3.67
C HIS A 96 -5.31 7.42 -3.71
N ASN A 97 -6.31 6.76 -4.30
CA ASN A 97 -7.70 7.25 -4.28
C ASN A 97 -8.28 7.36 -2.86
N GLU A 98 -7.93 6.40 -1.98
CA GLU A 98 -8.33 6.46 -0.57
C GLU A 98 -7.70 7.65 0.16
N GLN A 99 -6.45 7.99 -0.17
CA GLN A 99 -5.77 9.18 0.35
C GLN A 99 -6.47 10.45 -0.11
N ILE A 100 -6.75 10.59 -1.42
CA ILE A 100 -7.50 11.74 -1.98
C ILE A 100 -8.85 11.89 -1.27
N GLY A 101 -9.65 10.83 -1.23
CA GLY A 101 -10.98 10.87 -0.61
C GLY A 101 -10.96 11.19 0.88
N SER A 102 -9.92 10.74 1.59
CA SER A 102 -9.75 10.97 3.02
C SER A 102 -9.33 12.41 3.31
N LEU A 103 -8.38 12.94 2.54
CA LEU A 103 -7.89 14.31 2.69
C LEU A 103 -8.93 15.34 2.27
N ASN A 104 -9.73 15.05 1.23
CA ASN A 104 -10.86 15.91 0.86
C ASN A 104 -11.89 16.03 2.00
N LYS A 105 -12.15 14.94 2.74
CA LYS A 105 -13.02 15.00 3.93
C LYS A 105 -12.39 15.79 5.08
N LEU A 106 -11.08 15.70 5.26
CA LEU A 106 -10.35 16.49 6.25
C LEU A 106 -10.44 17.98 5.92
N MET A 107 -10.16 18.35 4.67
CA MET A 107 -10.27 19.73 4.18
C MET A 107 -11.69 20.28 4.26
N ALA A 108 -12.70 19.46 3.96
CA ALA A 108 -14.10 19.84 4.07
C ALA A 108 -14.55 20.08 5.53
N PHE A 109 -13.90 19.44 6.49
CA PHE A 109 -14.20 19.62 7.91
C PHE A 109 -13.45 20.80 8.55
N LEU A 110 -12.14 20.93 8.28
CA LEU A 110 -11.30 21.96 8.90
C LEU A 110 -11.31 23.29 8.13
N GLY A 111 -11.69 23.27 6.85
CA GLY A 111 -11.50 24.38 5.92
C GLY A 111 -10.21 24.23 5.12
N GLN A 112 -10.33 24.29 3.79
CA GLN A 112 -9.17 24.11 2.90
C GLN A 112 -8.14 25.23 3.02
N ASN A 113 -8.56 26.44 3.37
CA ASN A 113 -7.73 27.65 3.46
C ASN A 113 -7.26 27.95 4.90
N ILE A 114 -7.53 27.04 5.85
CA ILE A 114 -7.02 27.20 7.22
C ILE A 114 -5.49 27.18 7.21
N ASP A 115 -4.87 28.09 7.94
CA ASP A 115 -3.44 28.04 8.21
C ASP A 115 -3.13 26.76 9.02
N ILE A 116 -2.14 26.01 8.56
CA ILE A 116 -1.78 24.73 9.16
C ILE A 116 -1.34 24.87 10.62
N ASN A 117 -0.75 26.00 10.97
CA ASN A 117 -0.30 26.33 12.33
C ASN A 117 -1.47 26.51 13.31
N ASN A 118 -2.65 26.82 12.79
CA ASN A 118 -3.87 27.01 13.59
C ASN A 118 -4.63 25.68 13.83
N ILE A 119 -4.16 24.57 13.26
CA ILE A 119 -4.79 23.25 13.48
C ILE A 119 -4.29 22.66 14.78
N SER A 120 -5.17 22.55 15.76
CA SER A 120 -4.88 21.96 17.05
C SER A 120 -5.12 20.44 17.08
N THR A 121 -4.58 19.78 18.10
CA THR A 121 -4.89 18.36 18.39
C THR A 121 -6.39 18.15 18.62
N LEU A 122 -7.06 19.13 19.23
CA LEU A 122 -8.50 19.08 19.50
C LEU A 122 -9.32 19.08 18.20
N ASP A 123 -8.90 19.84 17.20
CA ASP A 123 -9.56 19.87 15.89
C ASP A 123 -9.49 18.51 15.20
N LEU A 124 -8.33 17.84 15.30
CA LEU A 124 -8.16 16.48 14.75
C LEU A 124 -8.98 15.44 15.52
N GLN A 125 -9.15 15.58 16.82
CA GLN A 125 -10.06 14.74 17.62
C GLN A 125 -11.52 15.00 17.25
N ASN A 126 -11.91 16.24 17.01
CA ASN A 126 -13.24 16.61 16.54
C ASN A 126 -13.52 16.06 15.13
N TYR A 127 -12.51 16.07 14.24
CA TYR A 127 -12.61 15.40 12.94
C TYR A 127 -12.89 13.91 13.11
N LYS A 128 -12.17 13.21 14.00
CA LYS A 128 -12.46 11.80 14.33
C LYS A 128 -13.92 11.62 14.77
N ARG A 129 -14.41 12.45 15.72
CA ARG A 129 -15.79 12.40 16.20
C ARG A 129 -16.80 12.61 15.07
N ARG A 130 -16.53 13.56 14.14
CA ARG A 130 -17.35 13.80 12.95
C ARG A 130 -17.45 12.57 12.05
N ILE A 131 -16.31 11.90 11.78
CA ILE A 131 -16.31 10.66 10.97
C ILE A 131 -17.05 9.54 11.70
N GLN A 132 -16.92 9.41 13.01
CA GLN A 132 -17.66 8.41 13.80
C GLN A 132 -19.18 8.61 13.70
N LYS A 133 -19.65 9.86 13.80
CA LYS A 133 -21.09 10.20 13.64
C LYS A 133 -21.65 9.87 12.26
N SER A 134 -20.83 9.77 11.22
CA SER A 134 -21.27 9.38 9.88
C SER A 134 -21.49 7.87 9.69
N GLN A 135 -21.51 7.09 10.78
CA GLN A 135 -21.81 5.65 10.80
C GLN A 135 -20.93 4.78 9.87
N VAL A 136 -19.72 5.23 9.58
CA VAL A 136 -18.76 4.41 8.82
C VAL A 136 -18.24 3.27 9.70
N SER A 137 -17.81 2.17 9.06
CA SER A 137 -17.17 1.08 9.79
C SER A 137 -15.91 1.55 10.51
N VAL A 138 -15.57 0.89 11.65
CA VAL A 138 -14.36 1.20 12.43
C VAL A 138 -13.10 1.08 11.56
N CYS A 139 -13.04 0.12 10.64
CA CYS A 139 -11.93 -0.01 9.69
C CYS A 139 -11.81 1.23 8.79
N ARG A 140 -12.93 1.79 8.34
CA ARG A 140 -12.95 3.00 7.53
C ARG A 140 -12.56 4.24 8.33
N LEU A 141 -13.04 4.36 9.56
CA LEU A 141 -12.59 5.38 10.51
C LEU A 141 -11.07 5.33 10.70
N ASN A 142 -10.54 4.13 10.98
CA ASN A 142 -9.10 3.94 11.20
C ASN A 142 -8.26 4.26 9.96
N LEU A 143 -8.79 4.05 8.76
CA LEU A 143 -8.16 4.47 7.51
C LEU A 143 -8.04 5.99 7.43
N HIS A 144 -9.13 6.73 7.71
CA HIS A 144 -9.10 8.20 7.73
C HIS A 144 -8.08 8.73 8.73
N ILE A 145 -8.05 8.19 9.97
CA ILE A 145 -7.08 8.57 10.99
C ILE A 145 -5.66 8.27 10.54
N SER A 146 -5.42 7.11 9.93
CA SER A 146 -4.09 6.71 9.44
C SER A 146 -3.57 7.63 8.35
N ILE A 147 -4.43 8.02 7.40
CA ILE A 147 -4.05 8.93 6.30
C ILE A 147 -3.78 10.34 6.85
N MET A 148 -4.61 10.83 7.77
CA MET A 148 -4.38 12.11 8.45
C MET A 148 -3.04 12.10 9.19
N LYS A 149 -2.75 11.08 9.99
CA LYS A 149 -1.44 10.95 10.66
C LYS A 149 -0.28 10.89 9.68
N ALA A 150 -0.44 10.14 8.58
CA ALA A 150 0.58 10.01 7.55
C ALA A 150 0.90 11.36 6.87
N LEU A 151 -0.09 12.23 6.66
CA LEU A 151 0.11 13.57 6.13
C LEU A 151 1.04 14.38 7.04
N PHE A 152 0.72 14.50 8.35
CA PHE A 152 1.50 15.30 9.29
C PHE A 152 2.88 14.68 9.56
N HIS A 153 3.00 13.36 9.68
CA HIS A 153 4.30 12.70 9.81
C HIS A 153 5.20 12.92 8.60
N TRP A 154 4.62 12.84 7.37
CA TRP A 154 5.33 13.14 6.15
C TRP A 154 5.82 14.58 6.12
N ALA A 155 4.96 15.53 6.48
CA ALA A 155 5.30 16.94 6.52
C ALA A 155 6.47 17.23 7.47
N ARG A 156 6.45 16.65 8.68
CA ARG A 156 7.55 16.78 9.64
C ARG A 156 8.83 16.10 9.15
N LYS A 157 8.72 14.87 8.60
CA LYS A 157 9.88 14.08 8.14
C LYS A 157 10.60 14.73 6.96
N ASN A 158 9.90 15.52 6.15
CA ASN A 158 10.47 16.23 4.98
C ASN A 158 10.71 17.72 5.24
N ASP A 159 10.73 18.14 6.50
CA ASP A 159 10.97 19.54 6.93
C ASP A 159 10.01 20.57 6.28
N VAL A 160 8.81 20.09 5.87
CA VAL A 160 7.74 20.97 5.37
C VAL A 160 7.11 21.74 6.53
N LEU A 161 6.94 21.06 7.68
CA LEU A 161 6.47 21.64 8.93
C LEU A 161 7.47 21.37 10.04
N VAL A 162 7.83 22.39 10.81
CA VAL A 162 8.68 22.25 12.01
C VAL A 162 7.85 21.67 13.16
N ASN A 163 6.67 22.25 13.40
CA ASN A 163 5.75 21.83 14.44
C ASN A 163 4.51 21.19 13.82
N ILE A 164 4.04 20.13 14.44
CA ILE A 164 2.79 19.45 14.09
C ILE A 164 1.94 19.27 15.35
N PRO A 165 0.60 19.24 15.22
CA PRO A 165 -0.27 18.88 16.34
C PRO A 165 0.13 17.52 16.93
N ASN A 166 -0.19 17.26 18.20
CA ASN A 166 -0.01 15.93 18.79
C ASN A 166 -0.99 14.93 18.18
N ILE A 167 -0.62 14.42 17.00
CA ILE A 167 -1.45 13.44 16.25
C ILE A 167 -1.55 12.08 16.96
N ASP A 168 -0.65 11.76 17.88
CA ASP A 168 -0.68 10.48 18.62
C ASP A 168 -1.80 10.45 19.64
N ALA A 169 -2.23 11.60 20.13
CA ALA A 169 -3.43 11.73 20.95
C ALA A 169 -4.73 11.40 20.21
N VAL A 170 -4.71 11.29 18.87
CA VAL A 170 -5.86 10.84 18.09
C VAL A 170 -5.82 9.32 17.96
N SER A 171 -6.41 8.62 18.92
CA SER A 171 -6.44 7.15 18.96
C SER A 171 -7.30 6.56 17.84
N ARG A 172 -6.94 5.36 17.37
CA ARG A 172 -7.78 4.56 16.46
C ARG A 172 -8.99 3.99 17.20
N GLY A 173 -10.08 3.70 16.48
CA GLY A 173 -11.21 2.95 17.02
C GLY A 173 -10.84 1.48 17.23
N LYS A 174 -11.35 0.90 18.33
CA LYS A 174 -11.15 -0.53 18.63
C LYS A 174 -11.94 -1.38 17.62
N ILE A 175 -11.25 -2.25 16.90
CA ILE A 175 -11.87 -3.20 15.98
C ILE A 175 -12.35 -4.39 16.81
N VAL A 176 -13.67 -4.61 16.82
CA VAL A 176 -14.24 -5.84 17.33
C VAL A 176 -14.23 -6.84 16.18
N HIS A 177 -13.49 -7.92 16.33
CA HIS A 177 -13.45 -8.99 15.35
C HIS A 177 -14.77 -9.76 15.44
N GLN A 178 -15.57 -9.64 14.40
CA GLN A 178 -16.75 -10.49 14.21
C GLN A 178 -16.36 -11.69 13.36
N GLU A 179 -16.94 -12.82 13.67
CA GLU A 179 -16.85 -14.00 12.85
C GLU A 179 -17.31 -13.70 11.42
N LYS A 180 -16.52 -14.11 10.45
CA LYS A 180 -16.80 -13.78 9.05
C LYS A 180 -17.39 -15.00 8.37
N PHE A 181 -18.45 -14.80 7.63
CA PHE A 181 -19.15 -15.83 6.88
C PHE A 181 -18.20 -16.65 5.99
N THR A 182 -18.33 -17.97 6.04
CA THR A 182 -17.72 -18.96 5.18
C THR A 182 -18.81 -19.81 4.56
N PHE A 183 -18.58 -20.32 3.36
CA PHE A 183 -19.54 -21.21 2.67
C PHE A 183 -19.40 -22.64 3.19
N ASP A 184 -20.51 -23.29 3.47
CA ASP A 184 -20.60 -24.73 3.67
C ASP A 184 -20.64 -25.49 2.33
N PRO A 185 -20.47 -26.84 2.32
CA PRO A 185 -20.46 -27.63 1.09
C PRO A 185 -21.75 -27.54 0.27
N GLU A 186 -22.90 -27.45 0.91
CA GLU A 186 -24.20 -27.35 0.23
C GLU A 186 -24.33 -26.01 -0.50
N GLN A 187 -23.94 -24.94 0.14
CA GLN A 187 -23.91 -23.59 -0.45
C GLN A 187 -22.92 -23.50 -1.62
N VAL A 188 -21.74 -24.13 -1.50
CA VAL A 188 -20.77 -24.24 -2.60
C VAL A 188 -21.38 -24.97 -3.78
N ASN A 189 -22.05 -26.10 -3.57
CA ASN A 189 -22.71 -26.87 -4.64
C ASN A 189 -23.81 -26.04 -5.33
N LYS A 190 -24.62 -25.29 -4.60
CA LYS A 190 -25.63 -24.38 -5.18
C LYS A 190 -24.97 -23.28 -6.04
N LEU A 191 -23.84 -22.71 -5.59
CA LEU A 191 -23.09 -21.73 -6.40
C LEU A 191 -22.53 -22.35 -7.67
N LEU A 192 -21.90 -23.52 -7.58
CA LEU A 192 -21.31 -24.22 -8.71
C LEU A 192 -22.37 -24.62 -9.75
N SER A 193 -23.54 -25.10 -9.33
CA SER A 193 -24.63 -25.46 -10.21
C SER A 193 -25.21 -24.29 -10.98
N ALA A 194 -25.30 -23.10 -10.36
CA ALA A 194 -25.86 -21.88 -10.98
C ALA A 194 -24.82 -21.10 -11.80
N ALA A 195 -23.51 -21.39 -11.67
CA ALA A 195 -22.40 -20.67 -12.26
C ALA A 195 -22.19 -20.97 -13.75
N ASP A 196 -21.84 -19.93 -14.52
CA ASP A 196 -21.30 -20.12 -15.87
C ASP A 196 -19.89 -20.77 -15.83
N VAL A 197 -19.41 -21.25 -16.98
CA VAL A 197 -18.14 -21.97 -17.10
C VAL A 197 -16.97 -21.18 -16.49
N LYS A 198 -16.87 -19.89 -16.79
CA LYS A 198 -15.78 -19.03 -16.27
C LYS A 198 -15.89 -18.82 -14.77
N MET A 199 -17.08 -18.51 -14.29
CA MET A 199 -17.31 -18.28 -12.85
C MET A 199 -17.12 -19.56 -12.04
N ARG A 200 -17.49 -20.72 -12.58
CA ARG A 200 -17.25 -22.02 -11.94
C ARG A 200 -15.76 -22.28 -11.75
N ALA A 201 -14.93 -22.06 -12.77
CA ALA A 201 -13.48 -22.18 -12.65
C ALA A 201 -12.90 -21.18 -11.63
N MET A 202 -13.39 -19.93 -11.60
CA MET A 202 -12.97 -18.95 -10.59
C MET A 202 -13.38 -19.37 -9.17
N ILE A 203 -14.56 -19.96 -8.97
CA ILE A 203 -15.00 -20.48 -7.67
C ILE A 203 -14.05 -21.58 -7.19
N TRP A 204 -13.72 -22.54 -8.06
CA TRP A 204 -12.77 -23.57 -7.73
C TRP A 204 -11.38 -23.03 -7.38
N LEU A 205 -10.86 -22.07 -8.13
CA LEU A 205 -9.61 -21.37 -7.79
C LEU A 205 -9.69 -20.63 -6.46
N GLY A 206 -10.83 -20.05 -6.15
CA GLY A 206 -11.08 -19.38 -4.86
C GLY A 206 -11.05 -20.35 -3.67
N LEU A 207 -11.61 -21.55 -3.85
CA LEU A 207 -11.66 -22.59 -2.81
C LEU A 207 -10.37 -23.40 -2.71
N ASN A 208 -9.79 -23.79 -3.85
CA ASN A 208 -8.57 -24.61 -3.91
C ASN A 208 -7.32 -23.82 -3.54
N CYS A 209 -7.14 -22.64 -4.17
CA CYS A 209 -5.91 -21.84 -4.06
C CYS A 209 -6.06 -20.57 -3.23
N GLY A 210 -7.24 -20.32 -2.67
CA GLY A 210 -7.53 -19.10 -1.95
C GLY A 210 -7.41 -17.84 -2.83
N PHE A 211 -7.64 -17.94 -4.13
CA PHE A 211 -7.53 -16.79 -5.05
C PHE A 211 -8.62 -15.77 -4.81
N GLY A 212 -8.23 -14.48 -4.87
CA GLY A 212 -9.16 -13.36 -4.90
C GLY A 212 -9.47 -12.92 -6.32
N CYS A 213 -10.29 -11.86 -6.45
CA CYS A 213 -10.67 -11.34 -7.76
C CYS A 213 -9.47 -10.94 -8.64
N THR A 214 -8.47 -10.31 -8.05
CA THR A 214 -7.26 -9.89 -8.77
C THR A 214 -6.43 -11.08 -9.22
N ASP A 215 -6.24 -12.08 -8.33
CA ASP A 215 -5.51 -13.30 -8.65
C ASP A 215 -6.17 -14.02 -9.86
N CYS A 216 -7.51 -14.17 -9.85
CA CYS A 216 -8.23 -14.76 -10.98
C CYS A 216 -8.13 -13.91 -12.25
N SER A 217 -8.26 -12.58 -12.13
CA SER A 217 -8.24 -11.67 -13.29
C SER A 217 -6.89 -11.59 -13.99
N GLU A 218 -5.80 -11.75 -13.24
CA GLU A 218 -4.42 -11.63 -13.73
C GLU A 218 -3.77 -12.98 -14.03
N LEU A 219 -4.45 -14.10 -13.75
CA LEU A 219 -3.96 -15.46 -14.01
C LEU A 219 -3.69 -15.68 -15.50
N LYS A 220 -2.47 -16.09 -15.81
CA LYS A 220 -2.02 -16.38 -17.18
C LYS A 220 -2.02 -17.89 -17.41
N TRP A 221 -2.12 -18.30 -18.67
CA TRP A 221 -1.93 -19.69 -19.04
C TRP A 221 -0.51 -20.20 -18.75
N SER A 222 0.49 -19.31 -18.80
CA SER A 222 1.88 -19.61 -18.42
C SER A 222 2.08 -19.91 -16.93
N ASP A 223 1.13 -19.52 -16.08
CA ASP A 223 1.19 -19.75 -14.64
C ASP A 223 0.58 -21.13 -14.27
N LEU A 224 -0.02 -21.82 -15.25
CA LEU A 224 -0.71 -23.10 -15.09
C LEU A 224 0.06 -24.23 -15.76
N ASP A 225 0.33 -25.28 -15.02
CA ASP A 225 0.68 -26.59 -15.53
C ASP A 225 -0.49 -27.55 -15.26
N LEU A 226 -1.34 -27.75 -16.29
CA LEU A 226 -2.52 -28.59 -16.16
C LEU A 226 -2.16 -30.09 -16.21
N VAL A 227 -0.98 -30.47 -16.73
CA VAL A 227 -0.49 -31.86 -16.78
C VAL A 227 -0.08 -32.31 -15.38
N SER A 228 0.76 -31.52 -14.70
CA SER A 228 1.16 -31.79 -13.32
C SER A 228 0.15 -31.26 -12.28
N ALA A 229 -0.99 -30.71 -12.74
CA ALA A 229 -2.04 -30.13 -11.93
C ALA A 229 -1.49 -29.10 -10.91
N ARG A 230 -0.72 -28.10 -11.37
CA ARG A 230 -0.14 -27.05 -10.51
C ARG A 230 -0.37 -25.66 -11.06
N VAL A 231 -0.38 -24.68 -10.13
CA VAL A 231 -0.37 -23.25 -10.45
C VAL A 231 0.77 -22.54 -9.72
N LYS A 232 1.54 -21.76 -10.47
CA LYS A 232 2.65 -20.94 -9.96
C LYS A 232 2.34 -19.47 -10.20
N LEU A 233 2.03 -18.73 -9.14
CA LEU A 233 1.63 -17.33 -9.22
C LEU A 233 2.19 -16.54 -8.06
N ALA A 234 2.95 -15.47 -8.34
CA ALA A 234 3.34 -14.51 -7.32
C ALA A 234 2.14 -13.62 -6.96
N ARG A 235 1.89 -13.47 -5.66
CA ARG A 235 0.81 -12.59 -5.20
C ARG A 235 1.20 -11.13 -5.40
N LYS A 236 0.48 -10.38 -6.21
CA LYS A 236 0.79 -8.98 -6.57
C LYS A 236 1.00 -8.06 -5.35
N LYS A 237 0.21 -8.25 -4.29
CA LYS A 237 0.28 -7.42 -3.09
C LYS A 237 1.54 -7.64 -2.25
N THR A 238 2.10 -8.84 -2.23
CA THR A 238 3.18 -9.24 -1.31
C THR A 238 4.42 -9.75 -2.02
N GLY A 239 4.37 -9.96 -3.34
CA GLY A 239 5.44 -10.57 -4.13
C GLY A 239 5.68 -12.06 -3.84
N ILE A 240 4.95 -12.67 -2.89
CA ILE A 240 5.17 -14.04 -2.46
C ILE A 240 4.72 -15.00 -3.55
N LEU A 241 5.64 -15.83 -4.01
CA LEU A 241 5.38 -16.90 -4.95
C LEU A 241 4.56 -18.01 -4.27
N ARG A 242 3.47 -18.39 -4.90
CA ARG A 242 2.65 -19.53 -4.53
C ARG A 242 2.82 -20.60 -5.60
N ASP A 243 3.20 -21.80 -5.21
CA ASP A 243 3.22 -23.01 -6.03
C ASP A 243 2.28 -24.01 -5.39
N LEU A 244 1.08 -24.14 -5.96
CA LEU A 244 -0.05 -24.85 -5.34
C LEU A 244 -0.56 -25.97 -6.22
N PRO A 245 -0.91 -27.14 -5.64
CA PRO A 245 -1.60 -28.19 -6.36
C PRO A 245 -3.04 -27.79 -6.69
N LEU A 246 -3.48 -28.17 -7.87
CA LEU A 246 -4.85 -27.99 -8.32
C LEU A 246 -5.66 -29.27 -8.10
N TRP A 247 -6.88 -29.12 -7.58
CA TRP A 247 -7.82 -30.21 -7.49
C TRP A 247 -8.28 -30.65 -8.87
N PRO A 248 -8.66 -31.94 -9.05
CA PRO A 248 -9.16 -32.45 -10.33
C PRO A 248 -10.34 -31.64 -10.89
N GLU A 249 -11.25 -31.15 -10.02
CA GLU A 249 -12.39 -30.31 -10.39
C GLU A 249 -11.94 -28.93 -10.91
N THR A 250 -10.86 -28.40 -10.33
CA THR A 250 -10.26 -27.13 -10.77
C THR A 250 -9.66 -27.28 -12.16
N VAL A 251 -8.85 -28.33 -12.39
CA VAL A 251 -8.25 -28.65 -13.69
C VAL A 251 -9.34 -28.84 -14.75
N LYS A 252 -10.32 -29.72 -14.48
CA LYS A 252 -11.45 -29.99 -15.40
C LYS A 252 -12.27 -28.75 -15.74
N SER A 253 -12.35 -27.78 -14.79
CA SER A 253 -13.06 -26.53 -15.03
C SER A 253 -12.21 -25.53 -15.85
N LEU A 254 -10.88 -25.54 -15.68
CA LEU A 254 -9.95 -24.70 -16.44
C LEU A 254 -9.81 -25.18 -17.89
N GLU A 255 -9.80 -26.50 -18.14
CA GLU A 255 -9.75 -27.10 -19.48
C GLU A 255 -10.92 -26.68 -20.37
N LYS A 256 -12.09 -26.36 -19.76
CA LYS A 256 -13.27 -25.87 -20.49
C LYS A 256 -13.17 -24.38 -20.89
N ILE A 257 -12.11 -23.66 -20.48
CA ILE A 257 -11.95 -22.25 -20.80
C ILE A 257 -11.22 -22.09 -22.13
N PRO A 258 -11.79 -21.36 -23.12
CA PRO A 258 -11.12 -21.13 -24.40
C PRO A 258 -9.85 -20.31 -24.22
N ARG A 259 -8.75 -20.74 -24.85
CA ARG A 259 -7.47 -20.02 -24.84
C ARG A 259 -7.48 -18.90 -25.88
N THR A 260 -8.08 -17.75 -25.53
CA THR A 260 -8.25 -16.59 -26.44
C THR A 260 -7.14 -15.54 -26.30
N GLY A 261 -6.21 -15.70 -25.36
CA GLY A 261 -5.12 -14.76 -25.13
C GLY A 261 -4.19 -15.20 -24.00
N LYS A 262 -3.37 -14.29 -23.49
CA LYS A 262 -2.40 -14.58 -22.41
C LYS A 262 -3.07 -14.92 -21.08
N LEU A 263 -4.17 -14.23 -20.75
CA LEU A 263 -4.91 -14.46 -19.52
C LEU A 263 -5.87 -15.64 -19.69
N VAL A 264 -6.14 -16.33 -18.58
CA VAL A 264 -7.12 -17.42 -18.53
C VAL A 264 -8.55 -16.86 -18.67
N PHE A 265 -8.82 -15.71 -18.11
CA PHE A 265 -10.16 -15.14 -18.04
C PHE A 265 -10.26 -13.77 -18.70
N TYR A 266 -11.11 -13.69 -19.70
CA TYR A 266 -11.51 -12.44 -20.33
C TYR A 266 -13.02 -12.24 -20.23
N THR A 267 -13.46 -11.01 -20.06
CA THR A 267 -14.88 -10.62 -20.20
C THR A 267 -15.37 -10.87 -21.63
N SER A 268 -16.67 -10.77 -21.87
CA SER A 268 -17.24 -10.86 -23.24
C SER A 268 -16.72 -9.78 -24.20
N ARG A 269 -16.19 -8.68 -23.66
CA ARG A 269 -15.60 -7.58 -24.44
C ARG A 269 -14.07 -7.73 -24.61
N GLY A 270 -13.48 -8.88 -24.28
CA GLY A 270 -12.04 -9.10 -24.38
C GLY A 270 -11.18 -8.41 -23.34
N ASN A 271 -11.75 -7.84 -22.30
CA ASN A 271 -11.03 -7.12 -21.25
C ASN A 271 -10.78 -8.02 -20.02
N PRO A 272 -9.72 -7.75 -19.21
CA PRO A 272 -9.56 -8.35 -17.90
C PRO A 272 -10.76 -8.08 -16.98
N TYR A 273 -11.06 -9.00 -16.06
CA TYR A 273 -12.20 -8.87 -15.15
C TYR A 273 -12.02 -7.80 -14.08
N VAL A 274 -10.77 -7.51 -13.68
CA VAL A 274 -10.42 -6.40 -12.78
C VAL A 274 -9.52 -5.45 -13.55
N GLN A 275 -9.93 -4.19 -13.64
CA GLN A 275 -9.20 -3.13 -14.35
C GLN A 275 -9.13 -1.89 -13.48
N THR A 276 -8.00 -1.22 -13.51
CA THR A 276 -7.83 0.11 -12.94
C THR A 276 -7.71 1.11 -14.09
N LEU A 277 -8.70 1.99 -14.21
CA LEU A 277 -8.78 3.00 -15.27
C LEU A 277 -8.52 4.37 -14.66
N LEU A 278 -7.67 5.17 -15.31
CA LEU A 278 -7.52 6.58 -15.00
C LEU A 278 -8.66 7.34 -15.74
N LYS A 279 -9.52 7.99 -14.98
CA LYS A 279 -10.50 8.94 -15.50
C LYS A 279 -10.01 10.34 -15.16
N THR A 280 -9.79 11.17 -16.16
CA THR A 280 -9.53 12.60 -16.00
C THR A 280 -10.86 13.34 -16.01
N ASP A 281 -11.05 14.26 -15.07
CA ASP A 281 -12.15 15.22 -15.10
C ASP A 281 -11.86 16.34 -16.10
N GLY A 282 -12.87 17.18 -16.40
CA GLY A 282 -12.73 18.30 -17.33
C GLY A 282 -11.66 19.34 -16.93
N ASN A 283 -11.13 19.26 -15.72
CA ASN A 283 -10.09 20.13 -15.18
C ASN A 283 -8.69 19.45 -15.17
N GLY A 284 -8.55 18.27 -15.80
CA GLY A 284 -7.29 17.56 -15.88
C GLY A 284 -6.92 16.75 -14.62
N ASN A 285 -7.77 16.71 -13.58
CA ASN A 285 -7.51 15.91 -12.39
C ASN A 285 -7.78 14.43 -12.66
N GLY A 286 -6.76 13.60 -12.47
CA GLY A 286 -6.85 12.16 -12.66
C GLY A 286 -7.42 11.44 -11.45
N LYS A 287 -8.48 10.66 -11.64
CA LYS A 287 -9.01 9.74 -10.62
C LYS A 287 -8.96 8.31 -11.13
N TYR A 288 -8.34 7.43 -10.37
CA TYR A 288 -8.35 6.01 -10.67
C TYR A 288 -9.69 5.36 -10.28
N THR A 289 -10.27 4.63 -11.19
CA THR A 289 -11.49 3.85 -10.95
C THR A 289 -11.17 2.37 -11.15
N THR A 290 -11.45 1.56 -10.14
CA THR A 290 -11.30 0.09 -10.26
C THR A 290 -12.64 -0.52 -10.63
N LEU A 291 -12.70 -1.15 -11.80
CA LEU A 291 -13.81 -1.97 -12.25
C LEU A 291 -13.53 -3.41 -11.84
N ASN A 292 -14.41 -4.00 -11.05
CA ASN A 292 -14.30 -5.41 -10.63
C ASN A 292 -15.57 -6.17 -11.05
N THR A 293 -15.51 -6.73 -12.25
CA THR A 293 -16.63 -7.48 -12.84
C THR A 293 -16.88 -8.81 -12.13
N ILE A 294 -15.84 -9.42 -11.51
CA ILE A 294 -16.02 -10.66 -10.74
C ILE A 294 -16.95 -10.42 -9.56
N THR A 295 -16.73 -9.34 -8.79
CA THR A 295 -17.58 -9.02 -7.64
C THR A 295 -19.05 -8.86 -8.06
N THR A 296 -19.29 -8.12 -9.16
CA THR A 296 -20.64 -7.89 -9.67
C THR A 296 -21.32 -9.19 -10.14
N LYS A 297 -20.57 -10.00 -10.90
CA LYS A 297 -21.09 -11.29 -11.39
C LYS A 297 -21.34 -12.26 -10.23
N PHE A 298 -20.45 -12.33 -9.26
CA PHE A 298 -20.61 -13.21 -8.11
C PHE A 298 -21.79 -12.81 -7.23
N SER A 299 -22.02 -11.51 -7.03
CA SER A 299 -23.21 -11.02 -6.31
C SER A 299 -24.51 -11.40 -7.03
N ARG A 300 -24.52 -11.34 -8.38
CA ARG A 300 -25.67 -11.82 -9.17
C ARG A 300 -25.84 -13.35 -9.09
N LEU A 301 -24.72 -14.09 -9.05
CA LEU A 301 -24.75 -15.53 -8.88
C LEU A 301 -25.35 -15.95 -7.54
N ILE A 302 -24.98 -15.30 -6.43
CA ILE A 302 -25.57 -15.56 -5.10
C ILE A 302 -27.10 -15.40 -5.18
N LYS A 303 -27.58 -14.32 -5.80
CA LYS A 303 -29.03 -14.10 -5.99
C LYS A 303 -29.68 -15.19 -6.84
N LYS A 304 -29.03 -15.57 -7.96
CA LYS A 304 -29.51 -16.62 -8.87
C LYS A 304 -29.55 -18.00 -8.23
N SER A 305 -28.61 -18.31 -7.33
CA SER A 305 -28.55 -19.60 -6.63
C SER A 305 -29.55 -19.75 -5.49
N GLY A 306 -30.32 -18.67 -5.19
CA GLY A 306 -31.30 -18.67 -4.08
C GLY A 306 -30.67 -18.67 -2.68
N LEU A 307 -29.35 -18.43 -2.57
CA LEU A 307 -28.67 -18.42 -1.29
C LEU A 307 -28.98 -17.17 -0.47
N VAL A 308 -29.37 -17.38 0.78
CA VAL A 308 -29.48 -16.32 1.78
C VAL A 308 -28.16 -16.24 2.54
N VAL A 309 -27.44 -15.13 2.39
CA VAL A 309 -26.13 -14.92 3.00
C VAL A 309 -26.04 -13.55 3.68
N PRO A 310 -25.20 -13.39 4.69
CA PRO A 310 -25.01 -12.11 5.37
C PRO A 310 -24.60 -10.98 4.41
N LYS A 311 -25.02 -9.73 4.73
CA LYS A 311 -24.61 -8.55 3.98
C LYS A 311 -23.08 -8.44 3.95
N GLY A 312 -22.52 -8.19 2.74
CA GLY A 312 -21.08 -8.11 2.53
C GLY A 312 -20.42 -9.44 2.16
N THR A 313 -21.18 -10.53 2.02
CA THR A 313 -20.69 -11.76 1.42
C THR A 313 -20.41 -11.54 -0.08
N GLY A 314 -19.23 -11.90 -0.53
CA GLY A 314 -18.79 -11.73 -1.92
C GLY A 314 -17.75 -12.77 -2.31
N PHE A 315 -17.16 -12.64 -3.50
CA PHE A 315 -16.16 -13.58 -4.00
C PHE A 315 -15.02 -13.86 -3.04
N TYR A 316 -14.61 -12.85 -2.27
CA TYR A 316 -13.56 -12.98 -1.26
C TYR A 316 -13.93 -13.94 -0.10
N SER A 317 -15.19 -14.26 0.08
CA SER A 317 -15.63 -15.27 1.08
C SER A 317 -15.16 -16.67 0.72
N LEU A 318 -14.96 -16.99 -0.57
CA LEU A 318 -14.35 -18.26 -1.01
C LEU A 318 -12.93 -18.43 -0.46
N ARG A 319 -12.12 -17.36 -0.51
CA ARG A 319 -10.78 -17.36 0.07
C ARG A 319 -10.80 -17.55 1.60
N ARG A 320 -11.81 -17.00 2.29
CA ARG A 320 -11.98 -17.25 3.73
C ARG A 320 -12.34 -18.70 3.99
N THR A 321 -13.27 -19.25 3.21
CA THR A 321 -13.65 -20.67 3.26
C THR A 321 -12.43 -21.56 3.06
N ALA A 322 -11.61 -21.29 2.01
CA ALA A 322 -10.37 -22.02 1.78
C ALA A 322 -9.40 -21.94 2.96
N ALA A 323 -9.22 -20.74 3.54
CA ALA A 323 -8.34 -20.53 4.69
C ALA A 323 -8.84 -21.28 5.93
N THR A 324 -10.14 -21.25 6.20
CA THR A 324 -10.75 -21.93 7.35
C THR A 324 -10.67 -23.45 7.21
N ILE A 325 -10.90 -23.98 5.98
CA ILE A 325 -10.73 -25.41 5.71
C ILE A 325 -9.26 -25.83 5.86
N ALA A 326 -8.34 -25.05 5.28
CA ALA A 326 -6.90 -25.32 5.38
C ALA A 326 -6.40 -25.25 6.83
N ALA A 327 -6.97 -24.38 7.66
CA ALA A 327 -6.60 -24.27 9.07
C ALA A 327 -6.93 -25.54 9.87
N ARG A 328 -7.89 -26.34 9.44
CA ARG A 328 -8.21 -27.65 10.05
C ARG A 328 -7.06 -28.66 9.92
N SER A 329 -6.09 -28.41 9.01
CA SER A 329 -4.88 -29.24 8.91
C SER A 329 -3.96 -29.13 10.13
N GLY A 330 -4.09 -28.08 10.93
CA GLY A 330 -3.22 -27.81 12.08
C GLY A 330 -1.90 -27.10 11.73
N ASP A 331 -1.65 -26.81 10.46
CA ASP A 331 -0.42 -26.13 10.02
C ASP A 331 -0.68 -24.68 9.60
N PRO A 332 -0.42 -23.70 10.49
CA PRO A 332 -0.60 -22.28 10.18
C PRO A 332 0.37 -21.77 9.11
N PHE A 333 1.54 -22.40 8.96
CA PHE A 333 2.52 -22.01 7.93
C PHE A 333 2.04 -22.45 6.54
N ALA A 334 1.42 -23.63 6.45
CA ALA A 334 0.80 -24.05 5.19
C ALA A 334 -0.33 -23.12 4.78
N VAL A 335 -1.17 -22.68 5.73
CA VAL A 335 -2.22 -21.67 5.50
C VAL A 335 -1.61 -20.32 5.05
N GLN A 336 -0.53 -19.89 5.68
CA GLN A 336 0.18 -18.67 5.29
C GLN A 336 0.68 -18.75 3.84
N ARG A 337 1.29 -19.87 3.46
CA ARG A 337 1.78 -20.13 2.09
C ARG A 337 0.66 -20.19 1.07
N LEU A 338 -0.41 -20.94 1.37
CA LEU A 338 -1.62 -21.01 0.53
C LEU A 338 -2.15 -19.62 0.20
N LEU A 339 -2.23 -18.75 1.21
CA LEU A 339 -2.76 -17.40 1.05
C LEU A 339 -1.72 -16.40 0.53
N GLY A 340 -0.43 -16.73 0.50
CA GLY A 340 0.64 -15.82 0.14
C GLY A 340 0.69 -14.61 1.09
N HIS A 341 0.62 -14.84 2.40
CA HIS A 341 0.73 -13.79 3.41
C HIS A 341 2.18 -13.63 3.85
N ALA A 342 2.64 -12.36 3.96
CA ALA A 342 3.98 -12.06 4.44
C ALA A 342 4.12 -12.32 5.95
N ASP A 343 3.01 -12.16 6.71
CA ASP A 343 2.96 -12.31 8.15
C ASP A 343 1.96 -13.39 8.55
N LEU A 344 2.34 -14.23 9.49
CA LEU A 344 1.50 -15.28 10.06
C LEU A 344 0.24 -14.70 10.72
N GLN A 345 0.34 -13.55 11.39
CA GLN A 345 -0.81 -12.85 11.98
C GLN A 345 -1.90 -12.51 10.95
N MET A 346 -1.52 -12.36 9.68
CA MET A 346 -2.52 -12.15 8.62
C MET A 346 -3.29 -13.43 8.28
N ALA A 347 -2.68 -14.60 8.42
CA ALA A 347 -3.33 -15.89 8.21
C ALA A 347 -4.34 -16.19 9.34
N THR A 348 -4.01 -15.87 10.58
CA THR A 348 -4.91 -16.11 11.73
C THR A 348 -6.23 -15.35 11.65
N ARG A 349 -6.28 -14.22 10.93
CA ARG A 349 -7.52 -13.45 10.71
C ARG A 349 -8.56 -14.18 9.86
N TYR A 350 -8.17 -15.21 9.13
CA TYR A 350 -9.04 -16.00 8.28
C TYR A 350 -9.46 -17.31 8.95
N VAL A 351 -8.71 -17.73 9.96
CA VAL A 351 -9.00 -18.93 10.74
C VAL A 351 -10.07 -18.58 11.76
N GLN A 352 -11.20 -19.21 11.69
CA GLN A 352 -12.36 -18.92 12.55
C GLN A 352 -12.61 -19.98 13.60
N ASP A 353 -12.24 -21.22 13.33
CA ASP A 353 -12.41 -22.34 14.24
C ASP A 353 -11.11 -23.15 14.32
N VAL A 354 -10.47 -23.08 15.46
CA VAL A 354 -9.23 -23.80 15.81
C VAL A 354 -9.43 -24.76 17.00
N SER A 355 -10.64 -24.90 17.55
CA SER A 355 -10.92 -25.74 18.71
C SER A 355 -10.43 -27.17 18.49
N ALA A 356 -10.81 -27.79 17.38
CA ALA A 356 -10.36 -29.13 17.01
C ALA A 356 -8.83 -29.29 16.85
N GLN A 357 -8.11 -28.18 16.61
CA GLN A 357 -6.64 -28.21 16.57
C GLN A 357 -6.04 -28.20 17.96
N THR A 358 -6.62 -27.41 18.87
CA THR A 358 -6.21 -27.37 20.29
C THR A 358 -6.39 -28.76 20.91
N ASP A 359 -7.51 -29.40 20.65
CA ASP A 359 -7.81 -30.75 21.14
C ASP A 359 -6.79 -31.77 20.63
N ARG A 360 -6.46 -31.73 19.31
CA ARG A 360 -5.42 -32.59 18.73
C ARG A 360 -4.03 -32.36 19.34
N VAL A 361 -3.65 -31.10 19.60
CA VAL A 361 -2.38 -30.77 20.22
C VAL A 361 -2.33 -31.34 21.62
N ILE A 362 -3.39 -31.19 22.39
CA ILE A 362 -3.50 -31.75 23.76
C ILE A 362 -3.41 -33.28 23.73
N GLU A 363 -4.19 -33.92 22.86
CA GLU A 363 -4.14 -35.38 22.72
C GLU A 363 -2.78 -35.91 22.24
N ASN A 364 -2.17 -35.25 21.28
CA ASN A 364 -0.83 -35.61 20.82
C ASN A 364 0.21 -35.43 21.93
N SER A 365 0.12 -34.32 22.70
CA SER A 365 1.01 -34.07 23.82
C SER A 365 0.94 -35.20 24.86
N ARG A 366 -0.26 -35.74 25.12
CA ARG A 366 -0.46 -36.89 26.01
C ARG A 366 0.30 -38.12 25.55
N LYS A 367 0.33 -38.40 24.21
CA LYS A 367 1.04 -39.56 23.63
C LYS A 367 2.56 -39.50 23.81
N TYR A 368 3.12 -38.32 24.08
CA TYR A 368 4.54 -38.18 24.37
C TYR A 368 4.89 -38.31 25.88
N VAL A 369 3.86 -38.29 26.73
CA VAL A 369 4.07 -38.32 28.18
C VAL A 369 3.67 -39.68 28.79
N ILE A 370 2.75 -40.39 28.12
CA ILE A 370 2.24 -41.70 28.50
C ILE A 370 2.49 -42.69 27.33
#